data_478a12524de644676eac041c1da7fe18
#
_entry.id   478a12524de644676eac041c1da7fe18
#
_cell.length_a   1.000
_cell.length_b   1.000
_cell.length_c   1.000
_cell.angle_alpha   90.00
_cell.angle_beta   90.00
_cell.angle_gamma   90.00
#
_symmetry.space_group_name_H-M   'P 1'
#
loop_
_entity.id
_entity.type
_entity.pdbx_description
1 polymer ?
#
loop_
_entity_poly.entity_id
_entity_poly.type
_entity_poly.pdbx_seq_one_letter_code
_entity_poly.pdbx_strand_id
1 'polypeptide(L)'
;MQEIASEAGVNQALLHYYFRSKERLSAAVFQQIASRIFPALAQTLGADISLDEKIGRLIAIYLDNLSQNRFVPGYLISELHHHPERVEQLLSGALGADPGLVMPAVVRSLERQINDGVHAGVLRPIKAQQFVINLISLCIFPFAARPMLSIVFGMDDAAFDRFIDQRRKELPEFVRSALRP
;
A
#
# COMPACT_ATOMS: atom_id res chain seq x y z
N MET A 1 -2.00 2.78 -25.92
CA MET A 1 -2.20 1.37 -26.28
C MET A 1 -1.11 0.87 -27.21
N GLN A 2 -0.75 1.61 -28.28
CA GLN A 2 0.31 1.21 -29.22
C GLN A 2 1.67 1.02 -28.54
N GLU A 3 2.12 2.00 -27.74
CA GLU A 3 3.38 1.94 -26.99
C GLU A 3 3.40 0.76 -26.00
N ILE A 4 2.28 0.54 -25.29
CA ILE A 4 2.14 -0.59 -24.36
C ILE A 4 2.25 -1.93 -25.10
N ALA A 5 1.61 -2.04 -26.27
CA ALA A 5 1.68 -3.24 -27.10
C ALA A 5 3.11 -3.50 -27.57
N SER A 6 3.80 -2.45 -28.02
CA SER A 6 5.19 -2.52 -28.48
C SER A 6 6.14 -2.96 -27.37
N GLU A 7 6.02 -2.35 -26.18
CA GLU A 7 6.86 -2.69 -25.03
C GLU A 7 6.60 -4.11 -24.52
N ALA A 8 5.33 -4.54 -24.52
CA ALA A 8 4.94 -5.89 -24.11
C ALA A 8 5.19 -6.96 -25.18
N GLY A 9 5.61 -6.60 -26.40
CA GLY A 9 5.81 -7.54 -27.50
C GLY A 9 4.52 -8.22 -27.98
N VAL A 10 3.36 -7.56 -27.82
CA VAL A 10 2.05 -8.12 -28.19
C VAL A 10 1.38 -7.30 -29.29
N ASN A 11 0.43 -7.91 -30.00
CA ASN A 11 -0.33 -7.21 -31.02
C ASN A 11 -1.30 -6.19 -30.40
N GLN A 12 -1.23 -4.94 -30.86
CA GLN A 12 -2.12 -3.86 -30.42
C GLN A 12 -3.61 -4.21 -30.59
N ALA A 13 -3.98 -4.94 -31.66
CA ALA A 13 -5.36 -5.35 -31.87
C ALA A 13 -5.87 -6.30 -30.77
N LEU A 14 -4.98 -7.17 -30.23
CA LEU A 14 -5.32 -8.02 -29.08
C LEU A 14 -5.56 -7.20 -27.82
N LEU A 15 -4.73 -6.20 -27.53
CA LEU A 15 -4.96 -5.30 -26.41
C LEU A 15 -6.29 -4.55 -26.52
N HIS A 16 -6.62 -4.05 -27.72
CA HIS A 16 -7.91 -3.42 -27.98
C HIS A 16 -9.09 -4.39 -27.88
N TYR A 17 -8.92 -5.61 -28.33
CA TYR A 17 -9.95 -6.63 -28.23
C TYR A 17 -10.30 -6.97 -26.76
N TYR A 18 -9.27 -7.18 -25.91
CA TYR A 18 -9.48 -7.59 -24.50
C TYR A 18 -9.82 -6.41 -23.59
N PHE A 19 -9.12 -5.31 -23.71
CA PHE A 19 -9.23 -4.20 -22.74
C PHE A 19 -10.00 -2.98 -23.28
N ARG A 20 -10.15 -2.85 -24.60
CA ARG A 20 -10.85 -1.77 -25.31
C ARG A 20 -10.28 -0.36 -25.08
N SER A 21 -9.78 -0.02 -23.87
CA SER A 21 -9.17 1.28 -23.57
C SER A 21 -7.99 1.14 -22.62
N LYS A 22 -7.16 2.20 -22.55
CA LYS A 22 -6.02 2.29 -21.62
C LYS A 22 -6.49 2.28 -20.17
N GLU A 23 -7.61 2.93 -19.87
CA GLU A 23 -8.20 3.02 -18.54
C GLU A 23 -8.64 1.64 -18.04
N ARG A 24 -9.29 0.84 -18.90
CA ARG A 24 -9.70 -0.53 -18.55
C ARG A 24 -8.49 -1.45 -18.33
N LEU A 25 -7.44 -1.31 -19.16
CA LEU A 25 -6.19 -2.04 -18.94
C LEU A 25 -5.56 -1.67 -17.61
N SER A 26 -5.45 -0.37 -17.31
CA SER A 26 -4.90 0.12 -16.04
C SER A 26 -5.71 -0.39 -14.84
N ALA A 27 -7.05 -0.34 -14.92
CA ALA A 27 -7.93 -0.87 -13.88
C ALA A 27 -7.73 -2.38 -13.67
N ALA A 28 -7.59 -3.17 -14.74
CA ALA A 28 -7.34 -4.61 -14.64
C ALA A 28 -5.99 -4.93 -13.97
N VAL A 29 -4.94 -4.20 -14.33
CA VAL A 29 -3.61 -4.33 -13.70
C VAL A 29 -3.69 -3.95 -12.22
N PHE A 30 -4.33 -2.82 -11.90
CA PHE A 30 -4.51 -2.42 -10.50
C PHE A 30 -5.31 -3.45 -9.70
N GLN A 31 -6.41 -3.96 -10.27
CA GLN A 31 -7.23 -4.99 -9.61
C GLN A 31 -6.41 -6.25 -9.30
N GLN A 32 -5.55 -6.68 -10.22
CA GLN A 32 -4.68 -7.83 -10.01
C GLN A 32 -3.69 -7.60 -8.86
N ILE A 33 -3.12 -6.41 -8.76
CA ILE A 33 -2.18 -6.04 -7.69
C ILE A 33 -2.94 -5.90 -6.36
N ALA A 34 -4.06 -5.18 -6.37
CA ALA A 34 -4.90 -4.93 -5.21
C ALA A 34 -5.43 -6.23 -4.57
N SER A 35 -5.87 -7.20 -5.39
CA SER A 35 -6.35 -8.50 -4.91
C SER A 35 -5.30 -9.36 -4.20
N ARG A 36 -4.02 -9.03 -4.34
CA ARG A 36 -2.94 -9.68 -3.58
C ARG A 36 -2.61 -8.92 -2.29
N ILE A 37 -2.57 -7.59 -2.38
CA ILE A 37 -2.12 -6.72 -1.27
C ILE A 37 -3.19 -6.57 -0.19
N PHE A 38 -4.41 -6.16 -0.56
CA PHE A 38 -5.43 -5.80 0.42
C PHE A 38 -5.89 -6.95 1.31
N PRO A 39 -6.12 -8.18 0.81
CA PRO A 39 -6.42 -9.31 1.68
C PRO A 39 -5.29 -9.62 2.67
N ALA A 40 -4.04 -9.58 2.23
CA ALA A 40 -2.88 -9.82 3.09
C ALA A 40 -2.74 -8.76 4.19
N LEU A 41 -3.00 -7.48 3.87
CA LEU A 41 -3.02 -6.39 4.84
C LEU A 41 -4.17 -6.55 5.85
N ALA A 42 -5.39 -6.82 5.38
CA ALA A 42 -6.56 -7.01 6.22
C ALA A 42 -6.38 -8.22 7.15
N GLN A 43 -5.87 -9.33 6.64
CA GLN A 43 -5.55 -10.52 7.42
C GLN A 43 -4.49 -10.23 8.48
N THR A 44 -3.41 -9.52 8.13
CA THR A 44 -2.34 -9.17 9.08
C THR A 44 -2.86 -8.26 10.19
N LEU A 45 -3.65 -7.24 9.85
CA LEU A 45 -4.26 -6.34 10.83
C LEU A 45 -5.21 -7.05 11.77
N GLY A 46 -6.01 -8.00 11.26
CA GLY A 46 -6.98 -8.80 12.03
C GLY A 46 -6.37 -10.01 12.76
N ALA A 47 -5.13 -10.39 12.49
CA ALA A 47 -4.49 -11.56 13.10
C ALA A 47 -4.27 -11.38 14.61
N ASP A 48 -4.32 -12.50 15.33
CA ASP A 48 -3.98 -12.57 16.76
C ASP A 48 -2.46 -12.74 16.95
N ILE A 49 -1.73 -11.68 16.60
CA ILE A 49 -0.28 -11.58 16.75
C ILE A 49 0.07 -10.25 17.42
N SER A 50 1.27 -10.11 17.93
CA SER A 50 1.71 -8.87 18.59
C SER A 50 1.66 -7.67 17.63
N LEU A 51 1.48 -6.45 18.18
CA LEU A 51 1.56 -5.23 17.36
C LEU A 51 2.93 -5.07 16.69
N ASP A 52 3.98 -5.50 17.37
CA ASP A 52 5.35 -5.51 16.87
C ASP A 52 5.48 -6.36 15.59
N GLU A 53 4.92 -7.56 15.62
CA GLU A 53 4.91 -8.47 14.48
C GLU A 53 4.02 -7.94 13.35
N LYS A 54 2.87 -7.31 13.66
CA LYS A 54 2.04 -6.62 12.67
C LYS A 54 2.81 -5.53 11.94
N ILE A 55 3.54 -4.68 12.67
CA ILE A 55 4.38 -3.61 12.10
C ILE A 55 5.35 -4.19 11.08
N GLY A 56 6.12 -5.20 11.45
CA GLY A 56 7.09 -5.83 10.55
C GLY A 56 6.44 -6.43 9.30
N ARG A 57 5.35 -7.20 9.47
CA ARG A 57 4.63 -7.84 8.36
C ARG A 57 3.99 -6.82 7.42
N LEU A 58 3.33 -5.79 7.95
CA LEU A 58 2.68 -4.76 7.14
C LEU A 58 3.69 -3.98 6.31
N ILE A 59 4.82 -3.57 6.91
CA ILE A 59 5.89 -2.88 6.19
C ILE A 59 6.46 -3.77 5.08
N ALA A 60 6.71 -5.05 5.36
CA ALA A 60 7.19 -6.00 4.36
C ALA A 60 6.21 -6.14 3.19
N ILE A 61 4.91 -6.38 3.48
CA ILE A 61 3.88 -6.49 2.44
C ILE A 61 3.86 -5.24 1.55
N TYR A 62 3.87 -4.03 2.14
CA TYR A 62 3.87 -2.80 1.36
C TYR A 62 5.13 -2.65 0.51
N LEU A 63 6.32 -2.72 1.12
CA LEU A 63 7.57 -2.46 0.42
C LEU A 63 7.87 -3.51 -0.66
N ASP A 64 7.57 -4.80 -0.42
CA ASP A 64 7.78 -5.85 -1.41
C ASP A 64 6.89 -5.67 -2.64
N ASN A 65 5.61 -5.41 -2.42
CA ASN A 65 4.67 -5.21 -3.52
C ASN A 65 4.93 -3.91 -4.29
N LEU A 66 5.22 -2.81 -3.59
CA LEU A 66 5.48 -1.52 -4.24
C LEU A 66 6.83 -1.48 -4.96
N SER A 67 7.84 -2.22 -4.50
CA SER A 67 9.11 -2.37 -5.23
C SER A 67 8.91 -3.02 -6.59
N GLN A 68 8.00 -4.00 -6.69
CA GLN A 68 7.64 -4.66 -7.95
C GLN A 68 6.70 -3.82 -8.81
N ASN A 69 5.93 -2.91 -8.21
CA ASN A 69 4.85 -2.16 -8.85
C ASN A 69 4.97 -0.65 -8.55
N ARG A 70 6.12 -0.05 -8.85
CA ARG A 70 6.52 1.31 -8.42
C ARG A 70 5.57 2.43 -8.85
N PHE A 71 4.85 2.26 -9.94
CA PHE A 71 3.95 3.27 -10.48
C PHE A 71 2.52 3.20 -9.90
N VAL A 72 2.20 2.13 -9.19
CA VAL A 72 0.86 1.91 -8.62
C VAL A 72 0.43 3.02 -7.64
N PRO A 73 1.27 3.51 -6.71
CA PRO A 73 0.86 4.59 -5.81
C PRO A 73 0.50 5.89 -6.54
N GLY A 74 1.30 6.28 -7.53
CA GLY A 74 1.01 7.48 -8.33
C GLY A 74 -0.30 7.34 -9.12
N TYR A 75 -0.53 6.18 -9.73
CA TYR A 75 -1.78 5.87 -10.43
C TYR A 75 -2.98 5.92 -9.48
N LEU A 76 -2.88 5.26 -8.31
CA LEU A 76 -3.96 5.24 -7.31
C LEU A 76 -4.31 6.64 -6.81
N ILE A 77 -3.32 7.47 -6.51
CA ILE A 77 -3.55 8.85 -6.08
C ILE A 77 -4.24 9.66 -7.18
N SER A 78 -3.84 9.47 -8.44
CA SER A 78 -4.48 10.12 -9.58
C SER A 78 -5.95 9.67 -9.73
N GLU A 79 -6.23 8.37 -9.65
CA GLU A 79 -7.59 7.85 -9.72
C GLU A 79 -8.47 8.34 -8.55
N LEU A 80 -7.93 8.38 -7.32
CA LEU A 80 -8.65 8.90 -6.15
C LEU A 80 -9.10 10.36 -6.33
N HIS A 81 -8.31 11.18 -7.04
CA HIS A 81 -8.66 12.58 -7.29
C HIS A 81 -9.67 12.76 -8.42
N HIS A 82 -9.59 11.93 -9.45
CA HIS A 82 -10.41 12.12 -10.66
C HIS A 82 -11.64 11.20 -10.68
N HIS A 83 -11.54 10.00 -10.10
CA HIS A 83 -12.54 8.93 -10.18
C HIS A 83 -12.66 8.15 -8.87
N PRO A 84 -13.02 8.78 -7.74
CA PRO A 84 -13.07 8.10 -6.42
C PRO A 84 -13.98 6.88 -6.41
N GLU A 85 -15.07 6.89 -7.19
CA GLU A 85 -15.99 5.77 -7.34
C GLU A 85 -15.34 4.51 -7.92
N ARG A 86 -14.34 4.67 -8.79
CA ARG A 86 -13.59 3.53 -9.34
C ARG A 86 -12.69 2.91 -8.30
N VAL A 87 -12.09 3.72 -7.43
CA VAL A 87 -11.24 3.22 -6.36
C VAL A 87 -12.05 2.40 -5.36
N GLU A 88 -13.26 2.85 -5.01
CA GLU A 88 -14.18 2.09 -4.17
C GLU A 88 -14.52 0.72 -4.78
N GLN A 89 -14.85 0.67 -6.07
CA GLN A 89 -15.10 -0.57 -6.79
C GLN A 89 -13.87 -1.50 -6.82
N LEU A 90 -12.68 -0.94 -7.03
CA LEU A 90 -11.42 -1.68 -7.04
C LEU A 90 -11.11 -2.27 -5.66
N LEU A 91 -11.33 -1.51 -4.59
CA LEU A 91 -11.15 -1.99 -3.21
C LEU A 91 -12.14 -3.08 -2.86
N SER A 92 -13.42 -2.91 -3.19
CA SER A 92 -14.48 -3.91 -2.97
C SER A 92 -14.17 -5.21 -3.71
N GLY A 93 -13.74 -5.11 -4.98
CA GLY A 93 -13.33 -6.26 -5.77
C GLY A 93 -12.08 -6.95 -5.20
N ALA A 94 -11.11 -6.20 -4.68
CA ALA A 94 -9.89 -6.75 -4.10
C ALA A 94 -10.13 -7.45 -2.76
N LEU A 95 -11.03 -6.93 -1.93
CA LEU A 95 -11.39 -7.51 -0.63
C LEU A 95 -12.45 -8.62 -0.74
N GLY A 96 -13.12 -8.73 -1.89
CA GLY A 96 -14.28 -9.63 -2.05
C GLY A 96 -15.49 -9.24 -1.18
N ALA A 97 -15.49 -8.04 -0.61
CA ALA A 97 -16.51 -7.52 0.28
C ALA A 97 -16.49 -5.99 0.30
N ASP A 98 -17.58 -5.38 0.79
CA ASP A 98 -17.63 -3.94 1.01
C ASP A 98 -16.58 -3.50 2.05
N PRO A 99 -15.63 -2.61 1.69
CA PRO A 99 -14.63 -2.08 2.62
C PRO A 99 -15.26 -1.43 3.87
N GLY A 100 -16.42 -0.78 3.73
CA GLY A 100 -17.16 -0.17 4.82
C GLY A 100 -17.67 -1.18 5.86
N LEU A 101 -17.81 -2.45 5.49
CA LEU A 101 -18.21 -3.53 6.41
C LEU A 101 -17.01 -4.22 7.05
N VAL A 102 -15.94 -4.45 6.28
CA VAL A 102 -14.76 -5.20 6.74
C VAL A 102 -13.84 -4.35 7.61
N MET A 103 -13.50 -3.14 7.14
CA MET A 103 -12.50 -2.30 7.78
C MET A 103 -12.84 -1.85 9.22
N PRO A 104 -14.10 -1.54 9.58
CA PRO A 104 -14.43 -1.19 10.95
C PRO A 104 -14.14 -2.32 11.97
N ALA A 105 -14.34 -3.58 11.58
CA ALA A 105 -14.03 -4.71 12.46
C ALA A 105 -12.52 -4.86 12.68
N VAL A 106 -11.74 -4.72 11.61
CA VAL A 106 -10.27 -4.76 11.64
C VAL A 106 -9.72 -3.63 12.50
N VAL A 107 -10.22 -2.40 12.30
CA VAL A 107 -9.79 -1.23 13.08
C VAL A 107 -10.14 -1.38 14.56
N ARG A 108 -11.34 -1.87 14.91
CA ARG A 108 -11.72 -2.13 16.32
C ARG A 108 -10.81 -3.18 16.98
N SER A 109 -10.38 -4.21 16.27
CA SER A 109 -9.45 -5.21 16.81
C SER A 109 -8.09 -4.58 17.12
N LEU A 110 -7.58 -3.78 16.19
CA LEU A 110 -6.32 -3.05 16.37
C LEU A 110 -6.41 -2.02 17.51
N GLU A 111 -7.54 -1.33 17.63
CA GLU A 111 -7.79 -0.34 18.68
C GLU A 111 -7.76 -0.98 20.07
N ARG A 112 -8.35 -2.16 20.25
CA ARG A 112 -8.26 -2.92 21.50
C ARG A 112 -6.81 -3.25 21.83
N GLN A 113 -6.06 -3.81 20.89
CA GLN A 113 -4.66 -4.17 21.07
C GLN A 113 -3.78 -2.97 21.45
N ILE A 114 -4.00 -1.81 20.81
CA ILE A 114 -3.28 -0.57 21.15
C ILE A 114 -3.66 -0.12 22.55
N ASN A 115 -4.95 -0.09 22.90
CA ASN A 115 -5.41 0.32 24.22
C ASN A 115 -4.85 -0.58 25.34
N ASP A 116 -4.82 -1.89 25.12
CA ASP A 116 -4.21 -2.84 26.07
C ASP A 116 -2.73 -2.54 26.27
N GLY A 117 -2.00 -2.24 25.21
CA GLY A 117 -0.59 -1.82 25.29
C GLY A 117 -0.38 -0.49 26.00
N VAL A 118 -1.29 0.47 25.82
CA VAL A 118 -1.27 1.76 26.53
C VAL A 118 -1.54 1.56 28.04
N HIS A 119 -2.55 0.75 28.40
CA HIS A 119 -2.84 0.44 29.79
C HIS A 119 -1.71 -0.32 30.48
N ALA A 120 -1.02 -1.18 29.73
CA ALA A 120 0.17 -1.88 30.24
C ALA A 120 1.43 -0.99 30.32
N GLY A 121 1.37 0.27 29.89
CA GLY A 121 2.50 1.21 29.90
C GLY A 121 3.61 0.87 28.90
N VAL A 122 3.33 0.02 27.89
CA VAL A 122 4.31 -0.38 26.85
C VAL A 122 4.15 0.39 25.54
N LEU A 123 3.03 1.11 25.41
CA LEU A 123 2.76 1.98 24.27
C LEU A 123 2.32 3.36 24.72
N ARG A 124 2.74 4.40 23.99
CA ARG A 124 2.14 5.74 24.13
C ARG A 124 0.73 5.77 23.56
N PRO A 125 -0.16 6.66 24.04
CA PRO A 125 -1.50 6.81 23.50
C PRO A 125 -1.47 7.19 22.00
N ILE A 126 -2.11 6.38 21.17
CA ILE A 126 -2.34 6.64 19.74
C ILE A 126 -3.67 6.03 19.32
N LYS A 127 -4.41 6.72 18.44
CA LYS A 127 -5.62 6.15 17.81
C LYS A 127 -5.24 5.16 16.73
N ALA A 128 -5.97 4.04 16.61
CA ALA A 128 -5.72 3.01 15.61
C ALA A 128 -5.71 3.58 14.17
N GLN A 129 -6.62 4.51 13.86
CA GLN A 129 -6.65 5.20 12.57
C GLN A 129 -5.35 5.96 12.29
N GLN A 130 -4.84 6.72 13.26
CA GLN A 130 -3.58 7.45 13.11
C GLN A 130 -2.40 6.51 12.93
N PHE A 131 -2.36 5.41 13.66
CA PHE A 131 -1.34 4.37 13.49
C PHE A 131 -1.34 3.83 12.07
N VAL A 132 -2.52 3.43 11.55
CA VAL A 132 -2.65 2.86 10.19
C VAL A 132 -2.26 3.89 9.13
N ILE A 133 -2.75 5.14 9.23
CA ILE A 133 -2.44 6.21 8.27
C ILE A 133 -0.94 6.51 8.28
N ASN A 134 -0.31 6.62 9.45
CA ASN A 134 1.12 6.87 9.57
C ASN A 134 1.94 5.75 8.91
N LEU A 135 1.59 4.48 9.18
CA LEU A 135 2.27 3.33 8.59
C LEU A 135 2.16 3.31 7.07
N ILE A 136 0.93 3.48 6.54
CA ILE A 136 0.66 3.54 5.10
C ILE A 136 1.45 4.68 4.46
N SER A 137 1.40 5.88 5.03
CA SER A 137 2.10 7.06 4.51
C SER A 137 3.61 6.84 4.46
N LEU A 138 4.19 6.29 5.50
CA LEU A 138 5.62 5.97 5.56
C LEU A 138 6.04 4.93 4.52
N CYS A 139 5.18 3.98 4.18
CA CYS A 139 5.46 2.96 3.16
C CYS A 139 5.24 3.49 1.73
N ILE A 140 4.15 4.22 1.49
CA ILE A 140 3.71 4.58 0.13
C ILE A 140 4.38 5.86 -0.37
N PHE A 141 4.60 6.85 0.50
CA PHE A 141 5.10 8.17 0.11
C PHE A 141 6.38 8.14 -0.74
N PRO A 142 7.41 7.32 -0.44
CA PRO A 142 8.62 7.28 -1.27
C PRO A 142 8.34 6.92 -2.73
N PHE A 143 7.43 6.01 -2.98
CA PHE A 143 7.06 5.60 -4.34
C PHE A 143 6.17 6.65 -5.02
N ALA A 144 5.20 7.20 -4.31
CA ALA A 144 4.33 8.24 -4.84
C ALA A 144 5.08 9.54 -5.18
N ALA A 145 6.04 9.90 -4.33
CA ALA A 145 6.86 11.11 -4.47
C ALA A 145 8.22 10.85 -5.16
N ARG A 146 8.42 9.69 -5.79
CA ARG A 146 9.70 9.32 -6.41
C ARG A 146 10.29 10.39 -7.33
N PRO A 147 9.51 11.02 -8.25
CA PRO A 147 10.06 12.09 -9.10
C PRO A 147 10.61 13.26 -8.30
N MET A 148 9.93 13.65 -7.22
CA MET A 148 10.40 14.70 -6.31
C MET A 148 11.68 14.30 -5.58
N LEU A 149 11.75 13.07 -5.06
CA LEU A 149 12.93 12.55 -4.37
C LEU A 149 14.13 12.45 -5.32
N SER A 150 13.92 12.06 -6.57
CA SER A 150 14.98 12.06 -7.60
C SER A 150 15.55 13.45 -7.83
N ILE A 151 14.71 14.47 -7.86
CA ILE A 151 15.16 15.87 -8.03
C ILE A 151 15.88 16.40 -6.78
N VAL A 152 15.26 16.22 -5.60
CA VAL A 152 15.74 16.83 -4.35
C VAL A 152 17.03 16.16 -3.85
N PHE A 153 17.14 14.84 -4.00
CA PHE A 153 18.27 14.06 -3.48
C PHE A 153 19.19 13.51 -4.58
N GLY A 154 18.93 13.81 -5.85
CA GLY A 154 19.73 13.30 -6.96
C GLY A 154 19.67 11.77 -7.10
N MET A 155 18.55 11.15 -6.72
CA MET A 155 18.42 9.69 -6.74
C MET A 155 18.11 9.18 -8.15
N ASP A 156 19.01 8.41 -8.73
CA ASP A 156 18.73 7.53 -9.86
C ASP A 156 17.96 6.26 -9.41
N ASP A 157 17.64 5.39 -10.36
CA ASP A 157 16.90 4.17 -10.10
C ASP A 157 17.62 3.23 -9.12
N ALA A 158 18.94 3.09 -9.27
CA ALA A 158 19.74 2.23 -8.41
C ALA A 158 19.88 2.80 -6.99
N ALA A 159 19.98 4.13 -6.86
CA ALA A 159 20.00 4.80 -5.56
C ALA A 159 18.65 4.68 -4.86
N PHE A 160 17.55 4.78 -5.61
CA PHE A 160 16.21 4.58 -5.07
C PHE A 160 16.01 3.15 -4.56
N ASP A 161 16.49 2.14 -5.30
CA ASP A 161 16.41 0.74 -4.86
C ASP A 161 17.17 0.50 -3.57
N ARG A 162 18.40 0.99 -3.47
CA ARG A 162 19.18 0.92 -2.23
C ARG A 162 18.49 1.64 -1.06
N PHE A 163 17.88 2.79 -1.31
CA PHE A 163 17.11 3.52 -0.31
C PHE A 163 15.92 2.69 0.19
N ILE A 164 15.18 2.01 -0.69
CA ILE A 164 14.04 1.16 -0.29
C ILE A 164 14.53 -0.07 0.49
N ASP A 165 15.66 -0.68 0.09
CA ASP A 165 16.25 -1.82 0.82
C ASP A 165 16.71 -1.42 2.22
N GLN A 166 17.30 -0.25 2.38
CA GLN A 166 17.64 0.31 3.68
C GLN A 166 16.38 0.59 4.50
N ARG A 167 15.36 1.22 3.90
CA ARG A 167 14.09 1.53 4.54
C ARG A 167 13.37 0.28 5.05
N ARG A 168 13.47 -0.84 4.32
CA ARG A 168 12.90 -2.13 4.76
C ARG A 168 13.49 -2.60 6.10
N LYS A 169 14.75 -2.30 6.36
CA LYS A 169 15.45 -2.67 7.60
C LYS A 169 15.17 -1.68 8.73
N GLU A 170 15.12 -0.40 8.43
CA GLU A 170 15.07 0.67 9.43
C GLU A 170 13.65 1.10 9.82
N LEU A 171 12.71 1.06 8.87
CA LEU A 171 11.35 1.56 9.10
C LEU A 171 10.61 0.82 10.22
N PRO A 172 10.74 -0.52 10.39
CA PRO A 172 10.10 -1.19 11.52
C PRO A 172 10.56 -0.65 12.87
N GLU A 173 11.86 -0.42 13.06
CA GLU A 173 12.39 0.12 14.32
C GLU A 173 12.01 1.60 14.51
N PHE A 174 11.99 2.39 13.45
CA PHE A 174 11.50 3.76 13.51
C PHE A 174 10.04 3.82 14.02
N VAL A 175 9.15 2.98 13.46
CA VAL A 175 7.75 2.91 13.88
C VAL A 175 7.63 2.43 15.33
N ARG A 176 8.40 1.41 15.73
CA ARG A 176 8.44 0.93 17.12
C ARG A 176 8.87 2.02 18.10
N SER A 177 9.95 2.71 17.77
CA SER A 177 10.48 3.81 18.59
C SER A 177 9.47 4.94 18.73
N ALA A 178 8.73 5.24 17.65
CA ALA A 178 7.67 6.24 17.69
C ALA A 178 6.47 5.86 18.56
N LEU A 179 6.31 4.59 18.94
CA LEU A 179 5.22 4.08 19.77
C LEU A 179 5.62 3.86 21.24
N ARG A 180 6.91 3.97 21.56
CA ARG A 180 7.39 3.85 22.97
C ARG A 180 6.83 4.98 23.83
N PRO A 181 6.56 4.72 25.13
CA PRO A 181 6.12 5.72 26.10
C PRO A 181 7.06 6.90 26.22
#